data_0f775b928456adeb5bb1e998fe149d29
#
_entry.id   0f775b928456adeb5bb1e998fe149d29
#
_cell.length_a   1.000
_cell.length_b   1.000
_cell.length_c   1.000
_cell.angle_alpha   90.00
_cell.angle_beta   90.00
_cell.angle_gamma   90.00
#
_symmetry.space_group_name_H-M   'P 1'
#
loop_
_entity.id
_entity.type
_entity.pdbx_description
1 polymer ?
#
loop_
_entity_poly.entity_id
_entity_poly.type
_entity_poly.pdbx_seq_one_letter_code
_entity_poly.pdbx_strand_id
1 'polypeptide(L)'
;MKADMPLANGLQALPSNDPHMAMRRVRRLHFVGIGGAGMGGIAEVLHNMGYTISGSDQAANGMTRRLQDLGVRVACGHAAAHIEGADAVVTSSAISATNPEVAAAHAQRVPVVPRAEMLAELMRFRYGVAVAGTHGKTTTTSLIASLLAEGGLDPTFVIGGRLNSTASHAKLGQSRYLVAEADESDASFLFLQPMLAVVTNIDADHLPTYGGDLGRLRATFREFLHHLPFYGLVVACLDDPGVAELLPSIKRPVLTYGLQETADVRASNLRYSGTRAQFQVTMPDRAPVQVDLNLPGAHNVRNALAAIAVAAELEVPSPAIQRGLQQFAGIERRFRAQDITIAAGRITWVDDYGHHPTEIAATVQAARDAWPGRRLVVAFQPHRYTRTRDLFEDFTQVLTAIDLLVLLEVYAAGEAVITGATGRDLARAMRMRGVEPIFVPALADCPGLLRHVLRAQDVLLTLGAGSIGSLARTLPTTLSPEAGSC
;
A
#
# COMPACT_ATOMS: atom_id res chain seq x y z
N MET A 1 31.53 45.16 12.88
CA MET A 1 30.11 45.33 13.15
C MET A 1 29.38 44.41 12.16
N LYS A 2 29.10 43.16 12.55
CA LYS A 2 28.19 42.26 11.82
C LYS A 2 26.83 42.42 12.48
N ALA A 3 25.86 42.88 11.69
CA ALA A 3 24.46 43.02 12.16
C ALA A 3 23.84 41.63 12.29
N ASP A 4 23.40 41.29 13.50
CA ASP A 4 22.55 40.16 13.78
C ASP A 4 21.19 40.43 13.12
N MET A 5 20.87 39.66 12.09
CA MET A 5 19.50 39.52 11.59
C MET A 5 18.78 38.52 12.49
N PRO A 6 17.64 38.86 13.08
CA PRO A 6 16.85 37.89 13.82
C PRO A 6 16.24 36.88 12.84
N LEU A 7 16.48 35.58 13.11
CA LEU A 7 15.75 34.46 12.50
C LEU A 7 14.25 34.69 12.70
N ALA A 8 13.53 34.84 11.59
CA ALA A 8 12.08 35.00 11.56
C ALA A 8 11.38 33.72 12.06
N ASN A 9 11.17 33.63 13.36
CA ASN A 9 10.10 32.83 13.94
C ASN A 9 8.76 33.37 13.45
N GLY A 10 8.12 32.71 12.51
CA GLY A 10 6.82 33.19 12.01
C GLY A 10 6.23 32.39 10.84
N LEU A 11 6.48 31.08 10.76
CA LEU A 11 5.56 30.25 9.99
C LEU A 11 4.35 29.95 10.90
N GLN A 12 3.43 30.90 10.97
CA GLN A 12 2.11 30.65 11.55
C GLN A 12 1.50 29.46 10.81
N ALA A 13 1.16 28.41 11.57
CA ALA A 13 0.30 27.34 11.09
C ALA A 13 -0.92 27.99 10.43
N LEU A 14 -1.15 27.71 9.16
CA LEU A 14 -2.42 28.06 8.53
C LEU A 14 -3.51 27.40 9.37
N PRO A 15 -4.57 28.12 9.77
CA PRO A 15 -5.62 27.52 10.56
C PRO A 15 -6.19 26.34 9.78
N SER A 16 -6.01 25.14 10.33
CA SER A 16 -6.38 23.84 9.71
C SER A 16 -7.90 23.68 9.51
N ASN A 17 -8.70 24.66 9.93
CA ASN A 17 -10.15 24.67 9.90
C ASN A 17 -10.74 25.98 9.39
N ASP A 18 -10.13 26.64 8.40
CA ASP A 18 -10.81 27.76 7.74
C ASP A 18 -11.85 27.20 6.75
N PRO A 19 -13.15 27.23 7.05
CA PRO A 19 -14.21 26.80 6.15
C PRO A 19 -14.24 27.60 4.83
N HIS A 20 -13.51 28.73 4.75
CA HIS A 20 -13.42 29.56 3.55
C HIS A 20 -12.41 29.02 2.51
N MET A 21 -11.50 28.13 2.89
CA MET A 21 -10.56 27.43 1.98
C MET A 21 -11.16 26.15 1.40
N ALA A 22 -12.29 25.69 1.92
CA ALA A 22 -13.00 24.50 1.45
C ALA A 22 -13.71 24.75 0.09
N MET A 23 -14.22 23.70 -0.54
CA MET A 23 -14.92 23.68 -1.85
C MET A 23 -16.21 24.54 -1.85
N ARG A 24 -16.15 25.74 -1.34
CA ARG A 24 -17.14 26.83 -1.17
C ARG A 24 -18.63 26.42 -1.18
N ARG A 25 -19.16 25.98 -2.35
CA ARG A 25 -20.57 25.62 -2.53
C ARG A 25 -20.86 24.15 -2.25
N VAL A 26 -19.85 23.31 -2.24
CA VAL A 26 -19.97 21.87 -1.97
C VAL A 26 -19.85 21.67 -0.45
N ARG A 27 -20.89 21.12 0.16
CA ARG A 27 -20.93 20.81 1.59
C ARG A 27 -21.29 19.36 1.87
N ARG A 28 -22.11 18.77 1.00
CA ARG A 28 -22.63 17.41 1.16
C ARG A 28 -22.09 16.53 0.06
N LEU A 29 -21.30 15.55 0.44
CA LEU A 29 -20.64 14.63 -0.46
C LEU A 29 -21.18 13.22 -0.26
N HIS A 30 -21.53 12.55 -1.34
CA HIS A 30 -21.97 11.15 -1.33
C HIS A 30 -20.93 10.26 -1.98
N PHE A 31 -20.50 9.18 -1.30
CA PHE A 31 -19.47 8.26 -1.76
C PHE A 31 -20.07 6.93 -2.17
N VAL A 32 -19.95 6.55 -3.45
CA VAL A 32 -20.39 5.25 -3.98
C VAL A 32 -19.25 4.23 -3.85
N GLY A 33 -19.50 3.15 -3.10
CA GLY A 33 -18.45 2.19 -2.72
C GLY A 33 -17.56 2.70 -1.58
N ILE A 34 -18.17 3.34 -0.58
CA ILE A 34 -17.48 4.02 0.53
C ILE A 34 -16.65 3.07 1.41
N GLY A 35 -16.96 1.76 1.39
CA GLY A 35 -16.24 0.73 2.16
C GLY A 35 -14.86 0.38 1.62
N GLY A 36 -14.49 0.84 0.41
CA GLY A 36 -13.14 0.71 -0.11
C GLY A 36 -12.13 1.53 0.70
N ALA A 37 -10.92 1.00 0.94
CA ALA A 37 -9.91 1.64 1.79
C ALA A 37 -9.59 3.09 1.36
N GLY A 38 -9.35 3.32 0.06
CA GLY A 38 -9.06 4.66 -0.45
C GLY A 38 -10.28 5.59 -0.44
N MET A 39 -11.48 5.07 -0.75
CA MET A 39 -12.73 5.83 -0.71
C MET A 39 -13.07 6.26 0.72
N GLY A 40 -13.08 5.29 1.64
CA GLY A 40 -13.39 5.53 3.04
C GLY A 40 -12.37 6.43 3.74
N GLY A 41 -11.09 6.30 3.39
CA GLY A 41 -10.04 7.18 3.92
C GLY A 41 -10.25 8.64 3.52
N ILE A 42 -10.57 8.91 2.26
CA ILE A 42 -10.89 10.27 1.78
C ILE A 42 -12.18 10.79 2.47
N ALA A 43 -13.21 9.94 2.56
CA ALA A 43 -14.46 10.28 3.24
C ALA A 43 -14.24 10.64 4.71
N GLU A 44 -13.39 9.88 5.44
CA GLU A 44 -13.03 10.16 6.83
C GLU A 44 -12.30 11.49 6.97
N VAL A 45 -11.32 11.79 6.11
CA VAL A 45 -10.62 13.09 6.13
C VAL A 45 -11.58 14.25 5.89
N LEU A 46 -12.45 14.15 4.88
CA LEU A 46 -13.43 15.20 4.57
C LEU A 46 -14.48 15.36 5.69
N HIS A 47 -14.92 14.26 6.29
CA HIS A 47 -15.81 14.32 7.46
C HIS A 47 -15.16 15.09 8.61
N ASN A 48 -13.90 14.78 8.93
CA ASN A 48 -13.14 15.46 9.99
C ASN A 48 -12.83 16.93 9.65
N MET A 49 -12.84 17.30 8.36
CA MET A 49 -12.78 18.70 7.89
C MET A 49 -14.12 19.45 8.00
N GLY A 50 -15.21 18.78 8.42
CA GLY A 50 -16.53 19.38 8.63
C GLY A 50 -17.48 19.26 7.42
N TYR A 51 -17.17 18.47 6.39
CA TYR A 51 -18.13 18.14 5.33
C TYR A 51 -19.18 17.15 5.83
N THR A 52 -20.42 17.29 5.35
CA THR A 52 -21.45 16.28 5.57
C THR A 52 -21.25 15.14 4.60
N ILE A 53 -20.85 13.98 5.11
CA ILE A 53 -20.57 12.80 4.31
C ILE A 53 -21.72 11.81 4.42
N SER A 54 -22.06 11.22 3.27
CA SER A 54 -22.90 10.03 3.17
C SER A 54 -22.27 9.07 2.16
N GLY A 55 -22.70 7.83 2.15
CA GLY A 55 -22.22 6.88 1.15
C GLY A 55 -23.00 5.58 1.14
N SER A 56 -22.65 4.72 0.19
CA SER A 56 -23.22 3.40 -0.01
C SER A 56 -22.14 2.37 -0.28
N ASP A 57 -22.38 1.13 0.07
CA ASP A 57 -21.55 -0.02 -0.31
C ASP A 57 -22.41 -1.27 -0.46
N GLN A 58 -21.96 -2.22 -1.27
CA GLN A 58 -22.67 -3.50 -1.46
C GLN A 58 -22.76 -4.34 -0.19
N ALA A 59 -21.73 -4.24 0.67
CA ALA A 59 -21.64 -5.03 1.90
C ALA A 59 -21.02 -4.23 3.05
N ALA A 60 -21.48 -4.52 4.27
CA ALA A 60 -20.86 -3.99 5.48
C ALA A 60 -19.46 -4.60 5.69
N ASN A 61 -18.49 -3.75 5.97
CA ASN A 61 -17.11 -4.14 6.26
C ASN A 61 -16.50 -3.29 7.39
N GLY A 62 -15.22 -3.46 7.69
CA GLY A 62 -14.55 -2.70 8.75
C GLY A 62 -14.54 -1.19 8.51
N MET A 63 -14.41 -0.75 7.25
CA MET A 63 -14.41 0.68 6.90
C MET A 63 -15.81 1.29 7.03
N THR A 64 -16.84 0.63 6.54
CA THR A 64 -18.22 1.12 6.65
C THR A 64 -18.65 1.27 8.10
N ARG A 65 -18.30 0.29 8.97
CA ARG A 65 -18.58 0.37 10.42
C ARG A 65 -17.85 1.54 11.07
N ARG A 66 -16.55 1.69 10.78
CA ARG A 66 -15.75 2.82 11.29
C ARG A 66 -16.36 4.17 10.93
N LEU A 67 -16.80 4.34 9.68
CA LEU A 67 -17.44 5.57 9.24
C LEU A 67 -18.79 5.79 9.93
N GLN A 68 -19.57 4.75 10.15
CA GLN A 68 -20.80 4.80 10.92
C GLN A 68 -20.55 5.21 12.38
N ASP A 69 -19.50 4.68 13.01
CA ASP A 69 -19.10 5.04 14.38
C ASP A 69 -18.68 6.51 14.48
N LEU A 70 -18.17 7.10 13.38
CA LEU A 70 -17.90 8.54 13.27
C LEU A 70 -19.14 9.39 12.97
N GLY A 71 -20.32 8.77 12.77
CA GLY A 71 -21.56 9.48 12.47
C GLY A 71 -21.86 9.67 10.98
N VAL A 72 -21.08 9.06 10.09
CA VAL A 72 -21.34 9.06 8.64
C VAL A 72 -22.51 8.12 8.31
N ARG A 73 -23.49 8.61 7.53
CA ARG A 73 -24.61 7.79 7.07
C ARG A 73 -24.18 6.87 5.91
N VAL A 74 -24.12 5.57 6.16
CA VAL A 74 -23.75 4.56 5.15
C VAL A 74 -24.91 3.63 4.88
N ALA A 75 -25.34 3.55 3.62
CA ALA A 75 -26.38 2.64 3.14
C ALA A 75 -25.79 1.31 2.65
N CYS A 76 -26.53 0.21 2.83
CA CYS A 76 -26.19 -1.07 2.23
C CYS A 76 -26.92 -1.22 0.90
N GLY A 77 -26.20 -1.61 -0.16
CA GLY A 77 -26.70 -1.61 -1.54
C GLY A 77 -26.68 -0.22 -2.17
N HIS A 78 -27.07 -0.15 -3.45
CA HIS A 78 -27.08 1.08 -4.24
C HIS A 78 -28.49 1.44 -4.68
N ALA A 79 -28.92 2.69 -4.45
CA ALA A 79 -30.23 3.20 -4.86
C ALA A 79 -30.18 4.68 -5.21
N ALA A 80 -30.92 5.10 -6.25
CA ALA A 80 -30.97 6.49 -6.70
C ALA A 80 -31.32 7.50 -5.60
N ALA A 81 -32.11 7.09 -4.61
CA ALA A 81 -32.51 7.94 -3.49
C ALA A 81 -31.34 8.29 -2.51
N HIS A 82 -30.26 7.53 -2.52
CA HIS A 82 -29.15 7.75 -1.60
C HIS A 82 -28.40 9.08 -1.84
N ILE A 83 -28.45 9.60 -3.07
CA ILE A 83 -27.79 10.87 -3.43
C ILE A 83 -28.65 12.09 -3.17
N GLU A 84 -29.85 11.93 -2.59
CA GLU A 84 -30.74 13.07 -2.35
C GLU A 84 -30.08 14.15 -1.51
N GLY A 85 -30.04 15.35 -2.08
CA GLY A 85 -29.42 16.50 -1.46
C GLY A 85 -27.88 16.50 -1.48
N ALA A 86 -27.20 15.58 -2.18
CA ALA A 86 -25.76 15.65 -2.38
C ALA A 86 -25.39 16.79 -3.32
N ASP A 87 -24.31 17.51 -2.98
CA ASP A 87 -23.75 18.57 -3.84
C ASP A 87 -22.76 17.99 -4.85
N ALA A 88 -22.14 16.84 -4.55
CA ALA A 88 -21.35 16.04 -5.47
C ALA A 88 -21.37 14.56 -5.06
N VAL A 89 -21.16 13.67 -6.05
CA VAL A 89 -21.06 12.22 -5.88
C VAL A 89 -19.63 11.79 -6.20
N VAL A 90 -18.97 11.11 -5.26
CA VAL A 90 -17.61 10.59 -5.45
C VAL A 90 -17.68 9.12 -5.81
N THR A 91 -16.93 8.71 -6.85
CA THR A 91 -16.93 7.33 -7.36
C THR A 91 -15.50 6.86 -7.63
N SER A 92 -15.31 5.54 -7.71
CA SER A 92 -14.04 4.92 -8.14
C SER A 92 -14.19 4.21 -9.48
N SER A 93 -13.08 3.85 -10.11
CA SER A 93 -13.03 3.06 -11.35
C SER A 93 -13.70 1.68 -11.24
N ALA A 94 -13.90 1.17 -10.01
CA ALA A 94 -14.62 -0.08 -9.77
C ALA A 94 -16.16 0.05 -9.89
N ILE A 95 -16.70 1.27 -9.93
CA ILE A 95 -18.15 1.53 -9.98
C ILE A 95 -18.57 1.70 -11.43
N SER A 96 -19.56 0.88 -11.86
CA SER A 96 -20.10 0.98 -13.22
C SER A 96 -20.86 2.29 -13.43
N ALA A 97 -20.78 2.86 -14.65
CA ALA A 97 -21.60 3.99 -15.07
C ALA A 97 -23.13 3.71 -15.00
N THR A 98 -23.52 2.43 -15.01
CA THR A 98 -24.91 2.00 -14.85
C THR A 98 -25.36 1.90 -13.39
N ASN A 99 -24.50 2.19 -12.42
CA ASN A 99 -24.87 2.23 -11.01
C ASN A 99 -26.01 3.23 -10.80
N PRO A 100 -27.10 2.88 -10.07
CA PRO A 100 -28.28 3.72 -9.95
C PRO A 100 -28.01 5.09 -9.32
N GLU A 101 -27.01 5.21 -8.44
CA GLU A 101 -26.60 6.46 -7.81
C GLU A 101 -25.87 7.36 -8.81
N VAL A 102 -24.95 6.78 -9.62
CA VAL A 102 -24.22 7.50 -10.67
C VAL A 102 -25.19 7.96 -11.76
N ALA A 103 -26.10 7.09 -12.21
CA ALA A 103 -27.14 7.43 -13.19
C ALA A 103 -28.06 8.55 -12.70
N ALA A 104 -28.48 8.50 -11.43
CA ALA A 104 -29.30 9.54 -10.80
C ALA A 104 -28.55 10.87 -10.68
N ALA A 105 -27.25 10.85 -10.34
CA ALA A 105 -26.43 12.05 -10.29
C ALA A 105 -26.35 12.75 -11.65
N HIS A 106 -26.10 12.00 -12.73
CA HIS A 106 -26.12 12.55 -14.08
C HIS A 106 -27.49 13.14 -14.46
N ALA A 107 -28.59 12.42 -14.18
CA ALA A 107 -29.95 12.89 -14.46
C ALA A 107 -30.30 14.18 -13.72
N GLN A 108 -29.83 14.34 -12.48
CA GLN A 108 -30.03 15.51 -11.63
C GLN A 108 -28.97 16.61 -11.84
N ARG A 109 -28.00 16.41 -12.73
CA ARG A 109 -26.84 17.30 -12.95
C ARG A 109 -26.01 17.55 -11.69
N VAL A 110 -25.94 16.57 -10.80
CA VAL A 110 -25.02 16.55 -9.67
C VAL A 110 -23.65 16.11 -10.19
N PRO A 111 -22.55 16.85 -9.92
CA PRO A 111 -21.21 16.47 -10.35
C PRO A 111 -20.84 15.07 -9.86
N VAL A 112 -20.30 14.23 -10.75
CA VAL A 112 -19.71 12.93 -10.43
C VAL A 112 -18.20 13.10 -10.51
N VAL A 113 -17.53 12.93 -9.36
CA VAL A 113 -16.10 13.22 -9.18
C VAL A 113 -15.35 11.91 -8.97
N PRO A 114 -14.33 11.60 -9.79
CA PRO A 114 -13.45 10.47 -9.54
C PRO A 114 -12.75 10.56 -8.18
N ARG A 115 -12.51 9.42 -7.53
CA ARG A 115 -11.78 9.32 -6.25
C ARG A 115 -10.45 10.07 -6.27
N ALA A 116 -9.68 9.92 -7.35
CA ALA A 116 -8.38 10.55 -7.47
C ALA A 116 -8.47 12.07 -7.64
N GLU A 117 -9.49 12.57 -8.33
CA GLU A 117 -9.76 14.01 -8.43
C GLU A 117 -10.15 14.60 -7.06
N MET A 118 -10.95 13.87 -6.27
CA MET A 118 -11.26 14.28 -4.90
C MET A 118 -10.01 14.30 -4.01
N LEU A 119 -9.10 13.33 -4.17
CA LEU A 119 -7.81 13.32 -3.48
C LEU A 119 -6.92 14.50 -3.93
N ALA A 120 -6.95 14.84 -5.22
CA ALA A 120 -6.23 15.99 -5.76
C ALA A 120 -6.75 17.30 -5.15
N GLU A 121 -8.07 17.43 -4.95
CA GLU A 121 -8.63 18.59 -4.26
C GLU A 121 -8.17 18.69 -2.79
N LEU A 122 -8.07 17.58 -2.07
CA LEU A 122 -7.47 17.56 -0.74
C LEU A 122 -5.98 17.98 -0.75
N MET A 123 -5.25 17.65 -1.81
CA MET A 123 -3.82 17.98 -1.96
C MET A 123 -3.60 19.43 -2.38
N ARG A 124 -4.54 20.05 -3.09
CA ARG A 124 -4.40 21.38 -3.73
C ARG A 124 -3.91 22.50 -2.79
N PHE A 125 -4.34 22.49 -1.55
CA PHE A 125 -4.02 23.52 -0.55
C PHE A 125 -3.03 23.04 0.52
N ARG A 126 -2.35 21.94 0.24
CA ARG A 126 -1.40 21.31 1.16
C ARG A 126 -0.05 21.10 0.48
N TYR A 127 0.98 20.92 1.27
CA TYR A 127 2.25 20.41 0.76
C TYR A 127 2.09 18.91 0.50
N GLY A 128 1.71 18.57 -0.73
CA GLY A 128 1.42 17.21 -1.13
C GLY A 128 2.68 16.38 -1.33
N VAL A 129 2.74 15.22 -0.69
CA VAL A 129 3.73 14.16 -0.92
C VAL A 129 2.98 12.98 -1.54
N ALA A 130 3.27 12.67 -2.80
CA ALA A 130 2.63 11.57 -3.51
C ALA A 130 3.61 10.41 -3.69
N VAL A 131 3.19 9.19 -3.34
CA VAL A 131 4.01 7.98 -3.46
C VAL A 131 3.48 7.13 -4.60
N ALA A 132 4.20 7.13 -5.72
CA ALA A 132 3.92 6.36 -6.92
C ALA A 132 4.86 5.16 -7.05
N GLY A 133 4.50 4.25 -7.95
CA GLY A 133 5.26 3.04 -8.29
C GLY A 133 4.39 1.80 -8.24
N THR A 134 4.78 0.75 -8.92
CA THR A 134 3.99 -0.47 -9.01
C THR A 134 3.87 -1.17 -7.66
N HIS A 135 4.98 -1.29 -6.93
CA HIS A 135 5.06 -1.98 -5.64
C HIS A 135 5.59 -1.07 -4.52
N GLY A 136 5.23 -1.37 -3.27
CA GLY A 136 5.77 -0.67 -2.09
C GLY A 136 5.08 0.66 -1.74
N LYS A 137 4.12 1.15 -2.52
CA LYS A 137 3.39 2.42 -2.26
C LYS A 137 2.90 2.52 -0.83
N THR A 138 2.08 1.58 -0.40
CA THR A 138 1.45 1.55 0.94
C THR A 138 2.50 1.58 2.07
N THR A 139 3.56 0.78 1.95
CA THR A 139 4.62 0.72 2.96
C THR A 139 5.38 2.04 3.03
N THR A 140 5.77 2.58 1.87
CA THR A 140 6.50 3.85 1.79
C THR A 140 5.66 5.02 2.32
N THR A 141 4.39 5.13 1.91
CA THR A 141 3.47 6.17 2.41
C THR A 141 3.30 6.10 3.92
N SER A 142 3.16 4.89 4.46
CA SER A 142 3.03 4.66 5.91
C SER A 142 4.29 5.03 6.67
N LEU A 143 5.47 4.68 6.14
CA LEU A 143 6.76 5.05 6.73
C LEU A 143 6.93 6.57 6.71
N ILE A 144 6.66 7.25 5.58
CA ILE A 144 6.73 8.72 5.49
C ILE A 144 5.81 9.35 6.53
N ALA A 145 4.54 8.96 6.58
CA ALA A 145 3.58 9.50 7.54
C ALA A 145 4.03 9.31 8.99
N SER A 146 4.62 8.14 9.31
CA SER A 146 5.15 7.84 10.64
C SER A 146 6.37 8.68 10.99
N LEU A 147 7.32 8.86 10.05
CA LEU A 147 8.52 9.66 10.28
C LEU A 147 8.19 11.15 10.45
N LEU A 148 7.25 11.67 9.64
CA LEU A 148 6.81 13.06 9.78
C LEU A 148 6.09 13.28 11.11
N ALA A 149 5.25 12.33 11.55
CA ALA A 149 4.58 12.40 12.84
C ALA A 149 5.58 12.36 14.01
N GLU A 150 6.57 11.46 13.96
CA GLU A 150 7.65 11.38 14.97
C GLU A 150 8.53 12.64 14.98
N GLY A 151 8.67 13.29 13.81
CA GLY A 151 9.32 14.60 13.67
C GLY A 151 8.49 15.78 14.15
N GLY A 152 7.27 15.55 14.67
CA GLY A 152 6.36 16.61 15.16
C GLY A 152 5.59 17.34 14.06
N LEU A 153 5.60 16.84 12.81
CA LEU A 153 4.95 17.50 11.68
C LEU A 153 3.46 17.12 11.51
N ASP A 154 2.94 16.15 12.24
CA ASP A 154 1.53 15.68 12.25
C ASP A 154 0.82 15.77 10.87
N PRO A 155 1.20 14.95 9.87
CA PRO A 155 0.67 15.04 8.53
C PRO A 155 -0.76 14.49 8.44
N THR A 156 -1.55 15.05 7.49
CA THR A 156 -2.70 14.31 6.95
C THR A 156 -2.19 13.18 6.08
N PHE A 157 -2.79 11.98 6.17
CA PHE A 157 -2.44 10.90 5.27
C PHE A 157 -3.65 10.12 4.76
N VAL A 158 -3.52 9.56 3.55
CA VAL A 158 -4.47 8.62 2.94
C VAL A 158 -3.68 7.44 2.37
N ILE A 159 -3.90 6.25 2.91
CA ILE A 159 -3.11 5.03 2.63
C ILE A 159 -4.05 3.91 2.19
N GLY A 160 -3.65 3.13 1.20
CA GLY A 160 -4.41 1.96 0.70
C GLY A 160 -4.48 0.79 1.70
N GLY A 161 -3.60 0.76 2.71
CA GLY A 161 -3.58 -0.22 3.81
C GLY A 161 -3.94 0.41 5.16
N ARG A 162 -4.11 -0.42 6.18
CA ARG A 162 -4.36 0.02 7.56
C ARG A 162 -3.06 0.12 8.34
N LEU A 163 -2.72 1.32 8.78
CA LEU A 163 -1.53 1.56 9.61
C LEU A 163 -1.81 1.08 11.05
N ASN A 164 -0.98 0.17 11.57
CA ASN A 164 -1.21 -0.47 12.86
C ASN A 164 -1.14 0.51 14.05
N SER A 165 -0.29 1.53 13.97
CA SER A 165 -0.14 2.53 15.06
C SER A 165 -1.37 3.39 15.30
N THR A 166 -2.14 3.69 14.23
CA THR A 166 -3.37 4.49 14.30
C THR A 166 -4.63 3.66 14.12
N ALA A 167 -4.48 2.38 13.77
CA ALA A 167 -5.57 1.48 13.37
C ALA A 167 -6.48 2.10 12.29
N SER A 168 -5.93 2.94 11.39
CA SER A 168 -6.67 3.69 10.38
C SER A 168 -6.01 3.65 9.01
N HIS A 169 -6.82 3.84 7.96
CA HIS A 169 -6.40 4.03 6.58
C HIS A 169 -6.12 5.50 6.26
N ALA A 170 -6.60 6.42 7.09
CA ALA A 170 -6.43 7.85 6.92
C ALA A 170 -6.47 8.57 8.26
N LYS A 171 -5.87 9.75 8.30
CA LYS A 171 -5.91 10.66 9.45
C LYS A 171 -5.87 12.09 8.94
N LEU A 172 -6.71 12.96 9.49
CA LEU A 172 -6.55 14.40 9.35
C LEU A 172 -5.51 14.88 10.36
N GLY A 173 -4.36 15.36 9.88
CA GLY A 173 -3.32 15.99 10.69
C GLY A 173 -3.50 17.49 10.80
N GLN A 174 -2.78 18.11 11.74
CA GLN A 174 -2.87 19.55 12.01
C GLN A 174 -1.92 20.38 11.12
N SER A 175 -0.95 19.72 10.44
CA SER A 175 0.02 20.44 9.62
C SER A 175 -0.44 20.65 8.17
N ARG A 176 0.38 21.40 7.44
CA ARG A 176 0.20 21.62 5.99
C ARG A 176 0.50 20.39 5.13
N TYR A 177 1.11 19.35 5.67
CA TYR A 177 1.54 18.19 4.89
C TYR A 177 0.39 17.21 4.64
N LEU A 178 0.34 16.69 3.41
CA LEU A 178 -0.55 15.60 3.04
C LEU A 178 0.26 14.52 2.33
N VAL A 179 0.25 13.30 2.86
CA VAL A 179 0.93 12.14 2.29
C VAL A 179 -0.10 11.18 1.74
N ALA A 180 0.00 10.83 0.45
CA ALA A 180 -0.96 9.95 -0.19
C ALA A 180 -0.31 9.01 -1.20
N GLU A 181 -0.95 7.86 -1.42
CA GLU A 181 -0.61 6.97 -2.53
C GLU A 181 -1.09 7.56 -3.86
N ALA A 182 -0.24 7.47 -4.87
CA ALA A 182 -0.52 7.83 -6.25
C ALA A 182 -0.72 6.54 -7.07
N ASP A 183 -1.98 6.26 -7.42
CA ASP A 183 -2.38 4.98 -8.02
C ASP A 183 -2.23 5.04 -9.55
N GLU A 184 -1.29 4.27 -10.08
CA GLU A 184 -1.03 4.14 -11.52
C GLU A 184 -1.97 3.12 -12.19
N SER A 185 -2.66 2.27 -11.44
CA SER A 185 -3.40 1.12 -11.98
C SER A 185 -4.47 1.50 -13.02
N ASP A 186 -5.04 2.68 -12.90
CA ASP A 186 -6.03 3.27 -13.81
C ASP A 186 -5.59 4.64 -14.37
N ALA A 187 -4.29 4.96 -14.28
CA ALA A 187 -3.68 6.25 -14.62
C ALA A 187 -4.25 7.45 -13.84
N SER A 188 -5.03 7.20 -12.78
CA SER A 188 -5.69 8.27 -12.02
C SER A 188 -4.73 9.14 -11.20
N PHE A 189 -3.49 8.69 -10.98
CA PHE A 189 -2.46 9.52 -10.35
C PHE A 189 -2.14 10.81 -11.14
N LEU A 190 -2.50 10.89 -12.43
CA LEU A 190 -2.36 12.11 -13.22
C LEU A 190 -3.25 13.27 -12.75
N PHE A 191 -4.28 13.02 -11.95
CA PHE A 191 -5.03 14.11 -11.31
C PHE A 191 -4.21 14.84 -10.23
N LEU A 192 -3.23 14.17 -9.62
CA LEU A 192 -2.46 14.71 -8.51
C LEU A 192 -1.43 15.75 -8.97
N GLN A 193 -1.24 16.77 -8.16
CA GLN A 193 -0.24 17.84 -8.36
C GLN A 193 0.58 17.99 -7.07
N PRO A 194 1.47 17.03 -6.78
CA PRO A 194 2.25 17.06 -5.55
C PRO A 194 3.42 18.05 -5.61
N MET A 195 3.89 18.47 -4.44
CA MET A 195 5.14 19.23 -4.27
C MET A 195 6.35 18.28 -4.25
N LEU A 196 6.15 17.06 -3.76
CA LEU A 196 7.14 16.00 -3.71
C LEU A 196 6.54 14.70 -4.21
N ALA A 197 7.20 14.02 -5.13
CA ALA A 197 6.81 12.71 -5.61
C ALA A 197 7.88 11.68 -5.34
N VAL A 198 7.48 10.53 -4.79
CA VAL A 198 8.32 9.34 -4.66
C VAL A 198 7.98 8.38 -5.79
N VAL A 199 8.99 7.78 -6.43
CA VAL A 199 8.81 6.66 -7.37
C VAL A 199 9.61 5.47 -6.84
N THR A 200 8.88 4.42 -6.47
CA THR A 200 9.48 3.23 -5.85
C THR A 200 10.04 2.25 -6.89
N ASN A 201 9.28 1.96 -7.92
CA ASN A 201 9.64 1.07 -9.04
C ASN A 201 8.61 1.22 -10.17
N ILE A 202 8.97 0.73 -11.37
CA ILE A 202 8.07 0.65 -12.53
C ILE A 202 8.14 -0.77 -13.08
N ASP A 203 7.15 -1.58 -12.77
CA ASP A 203 7.05 -2.98 -13.18
C ASP A 203 5.89 -3.21 -14.15
N ALA A 204 5.88 -4.34 -14.85
CA ALA A 204 4.89 -4.71 -15.84
C ALA A 204 3.58 -5.21 -15.21
N ASP A 205 2.96 -4.42 -14.33
CA ASP A 205 1.59 -4.66 -13.83
C ASP A 205 0.61 -3.64 -14.42
N HIS A 206 -0.67 -3.94 -14.40
CA HIS A 206 -1.76 -3.08 -14.91
C HIS A 206 -1.62 -2.65 -16.39
N LEU A 207 -0.85 -3.37 -17.19
CA LEU A 207 -0.59 -3.08 -18.60
C LEU A 207 -1.85 -2.91 -19.48
N PRO A 208 -2.98 -3.61 -19.24
CA PRO A 208 -4.22 -3.35 -20.00
C PRO A 208 -4.65 -1.88 -20.01
N THR A 209 -4.47 -1.14 -18.92
CA THR A 209 -4.72 0.30 -18.82
C THR A 209 -3.86 1.10 -19.82
N TYR A 210 -2.68 0.61 -20.14
CA TYR A 210 -1.69 1.23 -21.01
C TYR A 210 -1.64 0.57 -22.40
N GLY A 211 -2.68 -0.19 -22.78
CA GLY A 211 -2.75 -0.90 -24.06
C GLY A 211 -1.74 -2.03 -24.21
N GLY A 212 -1.28 -2.63 -23.13
CA GLY A 212 -0.28 -3.70 -23.11
C GLY A 212 1.17 -3.20 -23.30
N ASP A 213 1.42 -1.90 -23.23
CA ASP A 213 2.70 -1.28 -23.57
C ASP A 213 3.39 -0.66 -22.33
N LEU A 214 4.52 -1.25 -21.91
CA LEU A 214 5.35 -0.76 -20.83
C LEU A 214 5.93 0.65 -21.12
N GLY A 215 6.18 0.97 -22.39
CA GLY A 215 6.65 2.30 -22.79
C GLY A 215 5.59 3.38 -22.53
N ARG A 216 4.31 3.05 -22.72
CA ARG A 216 3.21 3.97 -22.35
C ARG A 216 3.10 4.14 -20.84
N LEU A 217 3.23 3.07 -20.07
CA LEU A 217 3.27 3.16 -18.60
C LEU A 217 4.39 4.11 -18.16
N ARG A 218 5.61 3.94 -18.66
CA ARG A 218 6.77 4.82 -18.37
C ARG A 218 6.51 6.27 -18.79
N ALA A 219 5.90 6.49 -19.96
CA ALA A 219 5.52 7.81 -20.42
C ALA A 219 4.52 8.49 -19.48
N THR A 220 3.56 7.74 -18.94
CA THR A 220 2.58 8.24 -17.97
C THR A 220 3.23 8.60 -16.63
N PHE A 221 4.19 7.79 -16.15
CA PHE A 221 4.99 8.17 -14.98
C PHE A 221 5.76 9.48 -15.21
N ARG A 222 6.37 9.65 -16.38
CA ARG A 222 7.05 10.91 -16.74
C ARG A 222 6.08 12.09 -16.76
N GLU A 223 4.88 11.93 -17.31
CA GLU A 223 3.83 12.95 -17.32
C GLU A 223 3.44 13.31 -15.87
N PHE A 224 3.16 12.34 -15.02
CA PHE A 224 2.89 12.55 -13.59
C PHE A 224 3.99 13.39 -12.91
N LEU A 225 5.26 13.05 -13.12
CA LEU A 225 6.38 13.78 -12.53
C LEU A 225 6.51 15.22 -13.07
N HIS A 226 5.99 15.50 -14.27
CA HIS A 226 5.93 16.84 -14.79
C HIS A 226 4.78 17.69 -14.22
N HIS A 227 3.85 17.10 -13.47
CA HIS A 227 2.84 17.85 -12.70
C HIS A 227 3.42 18.52 -11.44
N LEU A 228 4.61 18.13 -10.98
CA LEU A 228 5.30 18.86 -9.93
C LEU A 228 5.65 20.27 -10.42
N PRO A 229 5.64 21.29 -9.55
CA PRO A 229 6.17 22.59 -9.89
C PRO A 229 7.67 22.50 -10.25
N PHE A 230 8.22 23.50 -10.90
CA PHE A 230 9.63 23.48 -11.33
C PHE A 230 10.63 23.34 -10.18
N TYR A 231 10.23 23.70 -8.96
CA TYR A 231 10.98 23.58 -7.71
C TYR A 231 10.58 22.38 -6.86
N GLY A 232 9.66 21.55 -7.36
CA GLY A 232 9.25 20.33 -6.69
C GLY A 232 10.34 19.26 -6.77
N LEU A 233 10.33 18.31 -5.84
CA LEU A 233 11.35 17.27 -5.71
C LEU A 233 10.81 15.90 -6.12
N VAL A 234 11.58 15.18 -6.93
CA VAL A 234 11.36 13.75 -7.23
C VAL A 234 12.34 12.92 -6.39
N VAL A 235 11.83 12.00 -5.59
CA VAL A 235 12.60 11.00 -4.84
C VAL A 235 12.51 9.67 -5.57
N ALA A 236 13.60 9.21 -6.20
CA ALA A 236 13.58 8.14 -7.19
C ALA A 236 14.45 6.95 -6.79
N CYS A 237 13.93 5.71 -6.89
CA CYS A 237 14.66 4.49 -6.61
C CYS A 237 15.68 4.20 -7.73
N LEU A 238 16.96 4.36 -7.45
CA LEU A 238 18.03 4.09 -8.42
C LEU A 238 18.25 2.59 -8.66
N ASP A 239 17.86 1.75 -7.71
CA ASP A 239 17.96 0.29 -7.84
C ASP A 239 16.97 -0.32 -8.83
N ASP A 240 15.90 0.42 -9.19
CA ASP A 240 14.91 -0.06 -10.14
C ASP A 240 15.28 0.35 -11.58
N PRO A 241 15.43 -0.61 -12.50
CA PRO A 241 15.81 -0.30 -13.88
C PRO A 241 14.82 0.62 -14.60
N GLY A 242 13.50 0.42 -14.38
CA GLY A 242 12.46 1.23 -15.01
C GLY A 242 12.49 2.69 -14.56
N VAL A 243 12.79 2.92 -13.26
CA VAL A 243 12.99 4.26 -12.71
C VAL A 243 14.30 4.86 -13.21
N ALA A 244 15.39 4.08 -13.21
CA ALA A 244 16.70 4.56 -13.68
C ALA A 244 16.66 5.02 -15.15
N GLU A 245 15.96 4.31 -16.03
CA GLU A 245 15.71 4.70 -17.41
C GLU A 245 14.90 6.01 -17.55
N LEU A 246 14.06 6.31 -16.57
CA LEU A 246 13.22 7.50 -16.58
C LEU A 246 13.99 8.76 -16.19
N LEU A 247 15.01 8.64 -15.31
CA LEU A 247 15.74 9.76 -14.71
C LEU A 247 16.24 10.82 -15.71
N PRO A 248 16.88 10.47 -16.87
CA PRO A 248 17.39 11.48 -17.82
C PRO A 248 16.27 12.34 -18.43
N SER A 249 15.02 11.90 -18.39
CA SER A 249 13.86 12.60 -18.95
C SER A 249 13.17 13.54 -17.97
N ILE A 250 13.51 13.46 -16.68
CA ILE A 250 12.89 14.25 -15.61
C ILE A 250 13.50 15.65 -15.59
N LYS A 251 12.65 16.68 -15.71
CA LYS A 251 13.05 18.10 -15.69
C LYS A 251 12.72 18.78 -14.36
N ARG A 252 12.87 18.06 -13.28
CA ARG A 252 12.67 18.53 -11.90
C ARG A 252 13.89 18.15 -11.07
N PRO A 253 14.17 18.81 -9.95
CA PRO A 253 15.13 18.32 -8.97
C PRO A 253 14.88 16.85 -8.64
N VAL A 254 15.94 16.05 -8.60
CA VAL A 254 15.87 14.62 -8.31
C VAL A 254 16.81 14.31 -7.16
N LEU A 255 16.33 13.56 -6.19
CA LEU A 255 17.10 12.93 -5.12
C LEU A 255 16.96 11.42 -5.29
N THR A 256 18.05 10.73 -5.58
CA THR A 256 18.04 9.28 -5.79
C THR A 256 18.22 8.53 -4.48
N TYR A 257 17.61 7.35 -4.37
CA TYR A 257 17.84 6.46 -3.23
C TYR A 257 18.02 5.02 -3.67
N GLY A 258 18.74 4.23 -2.87
CA GLY A 258 18.96 2.82 -3.17
C GLY A 258 20.07 2.18 -2.36
N LEU A 259 20.43 0.97 -2.77
CA LEU A 259 21.57 0.20 -2.25
C LEU A 259 22.82 0.42 -3.09
N GLN A 260 22.67 0.93 -4.32
CA GLN A 260 23.77 1.23 -5.22
C GLN A 260 24.65 2.35 -4.66
N GLU A 261 25.95 2.28 -4.94
CA GLU A 261 26.95 3.25 -4.42
C GLU A 261 26.75 4.67 -4.93
N THR A 262 26.09 4.80 -6.08
CA THR A 262 25.83 6.08 -6.75
C THR A 262 24.54 6.76 -6.30
N ALA A 263 23.73 6.12 -5.43
CA ALA A 263 22.52 6.73 -4.90
C ALA A 263 22.85 7.82 -3.87
N ASP A 264 22.13 8.95 -3.91
CA ASP A 264 22.30 10.07 -2.98
C ASP A 264 21.95 9.67 -1.54
N VAL A 265 20.84 8.94 -1.36
CA VAL A 265 20.42 8.37 -0.06
C VAL A 265 20.62 6.86 -0.12
N ARG A 266 21.70 6.39 0.51
CA ARG A 266 22.17 5.01 0.36
C ARG A 266 22.20 4.24 1.65
N ALA A 267 21.75 2.97 1.62
CA ALA A 267 21.97 2.02 2.70
C ALA A 267 23.22 1.15 2.43
N SER A 268 23.98 0.90 3.48
CA SER A 268 25.14 0.00 3.50
C SER A 268 25.15 -0.84 4.77
N ASN A 269 25.99 -1.87 4.83
CA ASN A 269 26.17 -2.74 6.01
C ASN A 269 24.86 -3.43 6.46
N LEU A 270 24.04 -3.89 5.51
CA LEU A 270 22.75 -4.53 5.78
C LEU A 270 22.93 -5.84 6.56
N ARG A 271 22.14 -5.96 7.64
CA ARG A 271 22.03 -7.17 8.46
C ARG A 271 20.58 -7.43 8.78
N TYR A 272 20.16 -8.69 8.73
CA TYR A 272 18.80 -9.12 9.06
C TYR A 272 18.80 -10.00 10.31
N SER A 273 17.83 -9.82 11.18
CA SER A 273 17.64 -10.63 12.38
C SER A 273 16.15 -10.68 12.73
N GLY A 274 15.51 -11.82 12.49
CA GLY A 274 14.07 -11.95 12.64
C GLY A 274 13.35 -10.93 11.75
N THR A 275 12.44 -10.19 12.35
CA THR A 275 11.66 -9.15 11.62
C THR A 275 12.38 -7.80 11.49
N ARG A 276 13.67 -7.73 11.80
CA ARG A 276 14.42 -6.45 11.80
C ARG A 276 15.50 -6.41 10.73
N ALA A 277 15.68 -5.22 10.15
CA ALA A 277 16.80 -4.90 9.28
C ALA A 277 17.64 -3.78 9.91
N GLN A 278 18.95 -3.99 10.04
CA GLN A 278 19.92 -3.01 10.53
C GLN A 278 20.84 -2.58 9.40
N PHE A 279 21.05 -1.29 9.24
CA PHE A 279 21.89 -0.74 8.20
C PHE A 279 22.35 0.68 8.53
N GLN A 280 23.37 1.13 7.82
CA GLN A 280 23.85 2.51 7.88
C GLN A 280 23.31 3.29 6.67
N VAL A 281 22.77 4.47 6.91
CA VAL A 281 22.32 5.39 5.85
C VAL A 281 23.31 6.53 5.70
N THR A 282 23.76 6.76 4.47
CA THR A 282 24.50 7.95 4.05
C THR A 282 23.56 8.80 3.20
N MET A 283 23.56 10.11 3.41
CA MET A 283 22.75 11.07 2.65
C MET A 283 23.49 12.41 2.54
N PRO A 284 23.17 13.26 1.55
CA PRO A 284 23.80 14.58 1.40
C PRO A 284 23.66 15.43 2.67
N ASP A 285 24.68 16.22 2.96
CA ASP A 285 24.70 17.27 4.00
C ASP A 285 24.35 16.80 5.43
N ARG A 286 24.33 15.48 5.68
CA ARG A 286 24.11 14.91 7.01
C ARG A 286 25.15 13.84 7.36
N ALA A 287 25.44 13.72 8.64
CA ALA A 287 26.27 12.61 9.14
C ALA A 287 25.56 11.26 8.90
N PRO A 288 26.34 10.19 8.63
CA PRO A 288 25.79 8.85 8.49
C PRO A 288 24.99 8.43 9.72
N VAL A 289 23.83 7.78 9.49
CA VAL A 289 22.88 7.41 10.54
C VAL A 289 22.75 5.88 10.60
N GLN A 290 22.85 5.29 11.79
CA GLN A 290 22.53 3.89 12.01
C GLN A 290 21.01 3.74 12.14
N VAL A 291 20.46 2.79 11.41
CA VAL A 291 19.01 2.51 11.37
C VAL A 291 18.75 1.09 11.83
N ASP A 292 17.76 0.93 12.69
CA ASP A 292 17.14 -0.35 13.07
C ASP A 292 15.68 -0.33 12.65
N LEU A 293 15.38 -0.91 11.49
CA LEU A 293 14.06 -0.93 10.89
C LEU A 293 13.28 -2.14 11.37
N ASN A 294 12.06 -1.93 11.90
CA ASN A 294 11.17 -3.02 12.29
C ASN A 294 10.38 -3.61 11.10
N LEU A 295 11.04 -3.86 10.00
CA LEU A 295 10.56 -4.58 8.82
C LEU A 295 11.72 -5.33 8.18
N PRO A 296 11.58 -6.61 7.81
CA PRO A 296 12.63 -7.37 7.15
C PRO A 296 12.63 -7.17 5.63
N GLY A 297 13.73 -7.55 4.99
CA GLY A 297 13.87 -7.64 3.56
C GLY A 297 14.38 -6.37 2.88
N ALA A 298 15.17 -6.56 1.82
CA ALA A 298 15.80 -5.47 1.07
C ALA A 298 14.79 -4.51 0.42
N HIS A 299 13.61 -4.99 0.02
CA HIS A 299 12.54 -4.14 -0.50
C HIS A 299 12.02 -3.16 0.56
N ASN A 300 11.91 -3.57 1.83
CA ASN A 300 11.53 -2.68 2.91
C ASN A 300 12.65 -1.71 3.31
N VAL A 301 13.91 -2.10 3.15
CA VAL A 301 15.03 -1.16 3.29
C VAL A 301 14.91 -0.05 2.23
N ARG A 302 14.62 -0.39 0.95
CA ARG A 302 14.38 0.63 -0.09
C ARG A 302 13.17 1.51 0.23
N ASN A 303 12.05 0.95 0.68
CA ASN A 303 10.89 1.72 1.12
C ASN A 303 11.25 2.69 2.28
N ALA A 304 12.09 2.24 3.22
CA ALA A 304 12.58 3.08 4.31
C ALA A 304 13.52 4.18 3.83
N LEU A 305 14.41 3.90 2.85
CA LEU A 305 15.28 4.92 2.25
C LEU A 305 14.49 6.03 1.57
N ALA A 306 13.41 5.68 0.84
CA ALA A 306 12.49 6.67 0.28
C ALA A 306 11.87 7.55 1.38
N ALA A 307 11.42 6.94 2.47
CA ALA A 307 10.83 7.66 3.59
C ALA A 307 11.87 8.55 4.33
N ILE A 308 13.11 8.06 4.49
CA ILE A 308 14.22 8.83 5.05
C ILE A 308 14.54 10.03 4.16
N ALA A 309 14.59 9.85 2.82
CA ALA A 309 14.83 10.93 1.87
C ALA A 309 13.79 12.04 2.00
N VAL A 310 12.50 11.68 2.04
CA VAL A 310 11.39 12.63 2.23
C VAL A 310 11.48 13.30 3.60
N ALA A 311 11.72 12.55 4.67
CA ALA A 311 11.82 13.09 6.02
C ALA A 311 13.03 14.05 6.16
N ALA A 312 14.14 13.72 5.52
CA ALA A 312 15.33 14.57 5.50
C ALA A 312 15.12 15.88 4.73
N GLU A 313 14.45 15.82 3.57
CA GLU A 313 14.03 17.00 2.79
C GLU A 313 13.09 17.92 3.58
N LEU A 314 12.22 17.34 4.39
CA LEU A 314 11.30 18.09 5.26
C LEU A 314 11.91 18.41 6.64
N GLU A 315 13.24 18.35 6.75
CA GLU A 315 14.02 18.76 7.91
C GLU A 315 13.73 17.97 9.21
N VAL A 316 13.16 16.76 9.11
CA VAL A 316 12.99 15.88 10.28
C VAL A 316 14.38 15.54 10.86
N PRO A 317 14.60 15.72 12.17
CA PRO A 317 15.88 15.41 12.79
C PRO A 317 16.24 13.91 12.72
N SER A 318 17.51 13.58 12.48
CA SER A 318 17.96 12.17 12.39
C SER A 318 17.57 11.32 13.60
N PRO A 319 17.59 11.78 14.86
CA PRO A 319 17.09 10.98 15.99
C PRO A 319 15.61 10.66 15.92
N ALA A 320 14.76 11.52 15.36
CA ALA A 320 13.35 11.24 15.16
C ALA A 320 13.15 10.21 14.03
N ILE A 321 13.93 10.30 12.94
CA ILE A 321 13.94 9.29 11.87
C ILE A 321 14.30 7.91 12.45
N GLN A 322 15.36 7.81 13.27
CA GLN A 322 15.77 6.56 13.91
C GLN A 322 14.66 5.96 14.78
N ARG A 323 14.07 6.76 15.68
CA ARG A 323 12.99 6.29 16.54
C ARG A 323 11.77 5.86 15.74
N GLY A 324 11.36 6.64 14.75
CA GLY A 324 10.20 6.32 13.91
C GLY A 324 10.34 5.00 13.16
N LEU A 325 11.53 4.68 12.64
CA LEU A 325 11.81 3.40 11.97
C LEU A 325 11.87 2.24 12.96
N GLN A 326 12.51 2.44 14.12
CA GLN A 326 12.63 1.42 15.17
C GLN A 326 11.27 1.04 15.76
N GLN A 327 10.40 2.02 15.95
CA GLN A 327 9.07 1.84 16.56
C GLN A 327 7.95 1.60 15.55
N PHE A 328 8.27 1.54 14.25
CA PHE A 328 7.27 1.33 13.22
C PHE A 328 6.47 0.06 13.50
N ALA A 329 5.17 0.23 13.74
CA ALA A 329 4.29 -0.87 14.13
C ALA A 329 3.86 -1.77 12.95
N GLY A 330 4.31 -1.44 11.72
CA GLY A 330 3.92 -2.16 10.50
C GLY A 330 2.53 -1.78 9.99
N ILE A 331 2.11 -2.48 8.96
CA ILE A 331 0.84 -2.31 8.26
C ILE A 331 0.13 -3.65 8.25
N GLU A 332 -1.20 -3.63 8.34
CA GLU A 332 -2.00 -4.85 8.25
C GLU A 332 -1.68 -5.60 6.94
N ARG A 333 -1.36 -6.90 7.06
CA ARG A 333 -1.01 -7.77 5.94
C ARG A 333 0.20 -7.32 5.10
N ARG A 334 1.20 -6.69 5.71
CA ARG A 334 2.51 -6.41 5.09
C ARG A 334 3.60 -6.99 5.98
N PHE A 335 3.99 -8.22 5.69
CA PHE A 335 4.96 -9.03 6.46
C PHE A 335 4.66 -9.06 7.97
N ARG A 336 3.40 -9.30 8.33
CA ARG A 336 3.01 -9.40 9.74
C ARG A 336 3.41 -10.76 10.30
N ALA A 337 4.43 -10.81 11.12
CA ALA A 337 4.93 -12.03 11.74
C ALA A 337 4.41 -12.21 13.16
N GLN A 338 4.07 -13.45 13.52
CA GLN A 338 3.64 -13.86 14.85
C GLN A 338 4.04 -15.31 15.10
N ASP A 339 4.56 -15.60 16.29
CA ASP A 339 4.74 -16.98 16.73
C ASP A 339 3.41 -17.56 17.22
N ILE A 340 3.07 -18.73 16.73
CA ILE A 340 1.89 -19.49 17.16
C ILE A 340 2.28 -20.91 17.56
N THR A 341 1.53 -21.48 18.51
CA THR A 341 1.68 -22.87 18.94
C THR A 341 0.64 -23.72 18.22
N ILE A 342 1.08 -24.78 17.56
CA ILE A 342 0.26 -25.79 16.89
C ILE A 342 0.49 -27.16 17.55
N ALA A 343 -0.27 -28.20 17.19
CA ALA A 343 -0.10 -29.54 17.74
C ALA A 343 1.32 -30.09 17.52
N ALA A 344 1.98 -29.75 16.42
CA ALA A 344 3.35 -30.19 16.12
C ALA A 344 4.44 -29.37 16.84
N GLY A 345 4.09 -28.29 17.55
CA GLY A 345 5.03 -27.40 18.24
C GLY A 345 4.90 -25.93 17.84
N ARG A 346 5.92 -25.12 18.16
CA ARG A 346 5.92 -23.69 17.83
C ARG A 346 6.36 -23.46 16.39
N ILE A 347 5.63 -22.60 15.67
CA ILE A 347 5.96 -22.12 14.32
C ILE A 347 5.93 -20.58 14.29
N THR A 348 6.56 -19.99 13.28
CA THR A 348 6.37 -18.56 12.97
C THR A 348 5.40 -18.43 11.81
N TRP A 349 4.30 -17.74 12.00
CA TRP A 349 3.35 -17.42 10.95
C TRP A 349 3.54 -15.98 10.49
N VAL A 350 3.52 -15.79 9.16
CA VAL A 350 3.64 -14.48 8.48
C VAL A 350 2.44 -14.30 7.55
N ASP A 351 1.75 -13.18 7.65
CA ASP A 351 0.70 -12.79 6.70
C ASP A 351 1.16 -11.61 5.83
N ASP A 352 1.05 -11.79 4.50
CA ASP A 352 1.42 -10.77 3.54
C ASP A 352 0.40 -10.67 2.41
N TYR A 353 0.22 -9.44 1.91
CA TYR A 353 -0.71 -9.13 0.83
C TYR A 353 -0.15 -9.45 -0.56
N GLY A 354 1.13 -9.79 -0.67
CA GLY A 354 1.83 -10.03 -1.91
C GLY A 354 1.07 -10.96 -2.85
N HIS A 355 0.85 -10.51 -4.07
CA HIS A 355 0.05 -11.19 -5.08
C HIS A 355 0.60 -11.05 -6.50
N HIS A 356 1.67 -10.30 -6.70
CA HIS A 356 2.47 -10.22 -7.91
C HIS A 356 3.73 -11.07 -7.76
N PRO A 357 4.27 -11.73 -8.82
CA PRO A 357 5.49 -12.54 -8.71
C PRO A 357 6.66 -11.81 -8.05
N THR A 358 6.89 -10.55 -8.39
CA THR A 358 7.94 -9.70 -7.80
C THR A 358 7.73 -9.52 -6.28
N GLU A 359 6.49 -9.31 -5.82
CA GLU A 359 6.18 -9.19 -4.39
C GLU A 359 6.38 -10.53 -3.66
N ILE A 360 5.94 -11.63 -4.27
CA ILE A 360 6.12 -12.99 -3.71
C ILE A 360 7.60 -13.30 -3.55
N ALA A 361 8.41 -13.04 -4.59
CA ALA A 361 9.86 -13.25 -4.54
C ALA A 361 10.50 -12.44 -3.40
N ALA A 362 10.13 -11.17 -3.26
CA ALA A 362 10.64 -10.29 -2.22
C ALA A 362 10.24 -10.75 -0.81
N THR A 363 8.98 -11.20 -0.62
CA THR A 363 8.48 -11.71 0.68
C THR A 363 9.12 -13.04 1.04
N VAL A 364 9.25 -13.98 0.09
CA VAL A 364 9.94 -15.26 0.28
C VAL A 364 11.41 -15.02 0.67
N GLN A 365 12.12 -14.14 -0.04
CA GLN A 365 13.50 -13.81 0.30
C GLN A 365 13.61 -13.17 1.69
N ALA A 366 12.72 -12.24 2.03
CA ALA A 366 12.70 -11.63 3.35
C ALA A 366 12.46 -12.66 4.47
N ALA A 367 11.62 -13.68 4.24
CA ALA A 367 11.40 -14.75 5.21
C ALA A 367 12.65 -15.64 5.35
N ARG A 368 13.35 -15.95 4.26
CA ARG A 368 14.61 -16.71 4.30
C ARG A 368 15.72 -15.95 5.03
N ASP A 369 15.82 -14.64 4.81
CA ASP A 369 16.79 -13.77 5.49
C ASP A 369 16.49 -13.63 6.99
N ALA A 370 15.19 -13.56 7.34
CA ALA A 370 14.74 -13.43 8.72
C ALA A 370 14.92 -14.72 9.55
N TRP A 371 14.73 -15.87 8.92
CA TRP A 371 14.80 -17.19 9.60
C TRP A 371 15.63 -18.19 8.78
N PRO A 372 16.94 -18.02 8.66
CA PRO A 372 17.79 -18.87 7.85
C PRO A 372 17.74 -20.33 8.33
N GLY A 373 17.69 -21.26 7.38
CA GLY A 373 17.68 -22.70 7.61
C GLY A 373 16.33 -23.29 8.08
N ARG A 374 15.31 -22.48 8.34
CA ARG A 374 13.97 -22.98 8.66
C ARG A 374 13.19 -23.31 7.38
N ARG A 375 12.39 -24.39 7.44
CA ARG A 375 11.53 -24.79 6.32
C ARG A 375 10.44 -23.75 6.08
N LEU A 376 10.31 -23.30 4.83
CA LEU A 376 9.33 -22.32 4.40
C LEU A 376 8.11 -23.04 3.79
N VAL A 377 6.97 -22.92 4.46
CA VAL A 377 5.66 -23.39 3.98
C VAL A 377 4.88 -22.17 3.52
N VAL A 378 4.40 -22.17 2.30
CA VAL A 378 3.63 -21.05 1.73
C VAL A 378 2.24 -21.50 1.35
N ALA A 379 1.21 -20.86 1.90
CA ALA A 379 -0.16 -20.94 1.42
C ALA A 379 -0.43 -19.73 0.52
N PHE A 380 -0.56 -19.95 -0.78
CA PHE A 380 -0.71 -18.90 -1.77
C PHE A 380 -2.04 -18.97 -2.49
N GLN A 381 -2.75 -17.83 -2.59
CA GLN A 381 -3.95 -17.66 -3.41
C GLN A 381 -3.67 -16.66 -4.53
N PRO A 382 -3.60 -17.12 -5.80
CA PRO A 382 -3.51 -16.20 -6.93
C PRO A 382 -4.74 -15.28 -6.98
N HIS A 383 -4.55 -14.08 -7.50
CA HIS A 383 -5.59 -13.04 -7.53
C HIS A 383 -5.81 -12.55 -8.96
N ARG A 384 -7.03 -12.75 -9.49
CA ARG A 384 -7.50 -12.52 -10.86
C ARG A 384 -6.96 -13.52 -11.87
N TYR A 385 -7.83 -14.02 -12.72
CA TYR A 385 -7.46 -14.92 -13.80
C TYR A 385 -6.62 -14.23 -14.88
N THR A 386 -6.91 -12.97 -15.17
CA THR A 386 -6.13 -12.16 -16.14
C THR A 386 -4.68 -12.05 -15.70
N ARG A 387 -4.40 -11.66 -14.45
CA ARG A 387 -3.03 -11.60 -13.92
C ARG A 387 -2.35 -12.97 -13.92
N THR A 388 -3.07 -14.01 -13.53
CA THR A 388 -2.53 -15.40 -13.52
C THR A 388 -2.13 -15.83 -14.93
N ARG A 389 -2.92 -15.49 -15.96
CA ARG A 389 -2.61 -15.75 -17.35
C ARG A 389 -1.38 -14.97 -17.83
N ASP A 390 -1.38 -13.65 -17.59
CA ASP A 390 -0.40 -12.72 -18.13
C ASP A 390 0.99 -12.91 -17.52
N LEU A 391 1.06 -13.36 -16.26
CA LEU A 391 2.30 -13.61 -15.50
C LEU A 391 2.50 -15.09 -15.17
N PHE A 392 1.93 -16.00 -15.98
CA PHE A 392 1.90 -17.43 -15.68
C PHE A 392 3.29 -18.04 -15.48
N GLU A 393 4.24 -17.71 -16.36
CA GLU A 393 5.61 -18.17 -16.29
C GLU A 393 6.35 -17.61 -15.07
N ASP A 394 6.16 -16.33 -14.76
CA ASP A 394 6.77 -15.66 -13.60
C ASP A 394 6.26 -16.27 -12.30
N PHE A 395 4.94 -16.54 -12.19
CA PHE A 395 4.39 -17.29 -11.05
C PHE A 395 5.01 -18.67 -10.93
N THR A 396 5.08 -19.40 -12.02
CA THR A 396 5.64 -20.74 -12.01
C THR A 396 7.10 -20.72 -11.55
N GLN A 397 7.89 -19.75 -12.01
CA GLN A 397 9.29 -19.59 -11.63
C GLN A 397 9.45 -19.26 -10.13
N VAL A 398 8.76 -18.25 -9.63
CA VAL A 398 8.94 -17.80 -8.23
C VAL A 398 8.45 -18.82 -7.23
N LEU A 399 7.37 -19.55 -7.54
CA LEU A 399 6.78 -20.54 -6.64
C LEU A 399 7.60 -21.84 -6.56
N THR A 400 8.45 -22.14 -7.53
CA THR A 400 9.35 -23.31 -7.46
C THR A 400 10.45 -23.18 -6.40
N ALA A 401 10.75 -21.97 -5.93
CA ALA A 401 11.76 -21.72 -4.89
C ALA A 401 11.27 -22.01 -3.46
N ILE A 402 10.03 -22.48 -3.27
CA ILE A 402 9.38 -22.71 -1.99
C ILE A 402 9.55 -24.16 -1.54
N ASP A 403 9.88 -24.41 -0.26
CA ASP A 403 10.13 -25.75 0.25
C ASP A 403 8.85 -26.61 0.29
N LEU A 404 7.70 -26.00 0.64
CA LEU A 404 6.38 -26.63 0.56
C LEU A 404 5.35 -25.59 0.18
N LEU A 405 4.71 -25.76 -0.98
CA LEU A 405 3.67 -24.87 -1.48
C LEU A 405 2.28 -25.51 -1.33
N VAL A 406 1.40 -24.81 -0.63
CA VAL A 406 -0.06 -25.03 -0.63
C VAL A 406 -0.67 -24.00 -1.56
N LEU A 407 -1.08 -24.45 -2.75
CA LEU A 407 -1.62 -23.56 -3.80
C LEU A 407 -3.14 -23.64 -3.81
N LEU A 408 -3.78 -22.49 -3.64
CA LEU A 408 -5.24 -22.35 -3.67
C LEU A 408 -5.75 -22.05 -5.09
N GLU A 409 -7.06 -22.19 -5.28
CA GLU A 409 -7.70 -21.72 -6.52
C GLU A 409 -7.69 -20.19 -6.59
N VAL A 410 -7.66 -19.67 -7.83
CA VAL A 410 -7.61 -18.24 -8.11
C VAL A 410 -8.80 -17.51 -7.48
N TYR A 411 -8.55 -16.44 -6.77
CA TYR A 411 -9.60 -15.51 -6.36
C TYR A 411 -9.99 -14.64 -7.56
N ALA A 412 -11.19 -14.84 -8.05
CA ALA A 412 -11.66 -14.27 -9.33
C ALA A 412 -11.76 -12.73 -9.32
N ALA A 413 -12.06 -12.10 -8.18
CA ALA A 413 -12.28 -10.65 -8.07
C ALA A 413 -13.30 -10.10 -9.11
N GLY A 414 -14.36 -10.89 -9.41
CA GLY A 414 -15.39 -10.54 -10.37
C GLY A 414 -15.09 -10.95 -11.82
N GLU A 415 -13.93 -11.53 -12.11
CA GLU A 415 -13.60 -12.01 -13.46
C GLU A 415 -14.21 -13.40 -13.72
N ALA A 416 -14.50 -13.67 -14.99
CA ALA A 416 -14.83 -15.03 -15.44
C ALA A 416 -13.60 -15.93 -15.44
N VAL A 417 -13.79 -17.22 -15.27
CA VAL A 417 -12.73 -18.22 -15.32
C VAL A 417 -12.04 -18.19 -16.71
N ILE A 418 -10.72 -18.17 -16.73
CA ILE A 418 -9.92 -18.27 -17.94
C ILE A 418 -9.27 -19.66 -17.97
N THR A 419 -9.60 -20.45 -18.98
CA THR A 419 -9.00 -21.77 -19.21
C THR A 419 -7.48 -21.63 -19.38
N GLY A 420 -6.71 -22.47 -18.69
CA GLY A 420 -5.23 -22.41 -18.68
C GLY A 420 -4.63 -21.42 -17.67
N ALA A 421 -5.47 -20.69 -16.90
CA ALA A 421 -5.02 -19.71 -15.91
C ALA A 421 -5.60 -19.96 -14.51
N THR A 422 -5.98 -21.20 -14.21
CA THR A 422 -6.50 -21.59 -12.89
C THR A 422 -5.36 -21.96 -11.93
N GLY A 423 -5.65 -22.03 -10.63
CA GLY A 423 -4.70 -22.55 -9.65
C GLY A 423 -4.28 -24.00 -9.95
N ARG A 424 -5.20 -24.80 -10.51
CA ARG A 424 -4.94 -26.17 -10.96
C ARG A 424 -3.96 -26.20 -12.15
N ASP A 425 -4.08 -25.24 -13.07
CA ASP A 425 -3.16 -25.15 -14.23
C ASP A 425 -1.75 -24.77 -13.78
N LEU A 426 -1.62 -23.82 -12.83
CA LEU A 426 -0.33 -23.49 -12.20
C LEU A 426 0.28 -24.72 -11.50
N ALA A 427 -0.51 -25.47 -10.72
CA ALA A 427 -0.03 -26.68 -10.06
C ALA A 427 0.47 -27.73 -11.08
N ARG A 428 -0.24 -27.88 -12.20
CA ARG A 428 0.18 -28.79 -13.29
C ARG A 428 1.51 -28.34 -13.91
N ALA A 429 1.65 -27.05 -14.22
CA ALA A 429 2.88 -26.50 -14.80
C ALA A 429 4.10 -26.69 -13.89
N MET A 430 3.90 -26.52 -12.57
CA MET A 430 4.96 -26.74 -11.58
C MET A 430 5.36 -28.22 -11.49
N ARG A 431 4.41 -29.16 -11.55
CA ARG A 431 4.72 -30.60 -11.58
C ARG A 431 5.56 -30.97 -12.79
N MET A 432 5.28 -30.38 -13.95
CA MET A 432 6.09 -30.57 -15.14
C MET A 432 7.54 -30.09 -14.98
N ARG A 433 7.81 -29.24 -13.99
CA ARG A 433 9.13 -28.74 -13.62
C ARG A 433 9.74 -29.47 -12.41
N GLY A 434 9.13 -30.58 -11.98
CA GLY A 434 9.62 -31.41 -10.88
C GLY A 434 9.28 -30.89 -9.48
N VAL A 435 8.37 -29.93 -9.35
CA VAL A 435 7.90 -29.42 -8.04
C VAL A 435 6.48 -29.93 -7.78
N GLU A 436 6.22 -30.48 -6.59
CA GLU A 436 4.91 -31.02 -6.20
C GLU A 436 4.17 -30.06 -5.27
N PRO A 437 3.40 -29.06 -5.78
CA PRO A 437 2.53 -28.26 -4.94
C PRO A 437 1.31 -29.07 -4.48
N ILE A 438 0.85 -28.81 -3.26
CA ILE A 438 -0.40 -29.33 -2.77
C ILE A 438 -1.52 -28.38 -3.21
N PHE A 439 -2.30 -28.80 -4.20
CA PHE A 439 -3.40 -27.98 -4.68
C PHE A 439 -4.66 -28.16 -3.81
N VAL A 440 -5.22 -27.03 -3.33
CA VAL A 440 -6.43 -26.98 -2.49
C VAL A 440 -7.50 -26.16 -3.21
N PRO A 441 -8.55 -26.78 -3.76
CA PRO A 441 -9.56 -26.09 -4.55
C PRO A 441 -10.46 -25.17 -3.69
N ALA A 442 -10.76 -25.57 -2.46
CA ALA A 442 -11.62 -24.78 -1.57
C ALA A 442 -10.82 -24.20 -0.40
N LEU A 443 -10.93 -22.89 -0.20
CA LEU A 443 -10.23 -22.17 0.88
C LEU A 443 -10.54 -22.77 2.27
N ALA A 444 -11.74 -23.30 2.47
CA ALA A 444 -12.18 -23.90 3.74
C ALA A 444 -11.35 -25.13 4.14
N ASP A 445 -10.80 -25.86 3.17
CA ASP A 445 -10.01 -27.08 3.42
C ASP A 445 -8.56 -26.78 3.82
N CYS A 446 -8.10 -25.55 3.55
CA CYS A 446 -6.72 -25.15 3.78
C CYS A 446 -6.24 -25.31 5.25
N PRO A 447 -6.99 -24.92 6.29
CA PRO A 447 -6.57 -25.11 7.68
C PRO A 447 -6.40 -26.57 8.06
N GLY A 448 -7.30 -27.45 7.61
CA GLY A 448 -7.22 -28.89 7.84
C GLY A 448 -5.93 -29.47 7.24
N LEU A 449 -5.62 -29.11 6.00
CA LEU A 449 -4.37 -29.51 5.35
C LEU A 449 -3.14 -28.97 6.09
N LEU A 450 -3.13 -27.71 6.47
CA LEU A 450 -1.99 -27.08 7.16
C LEU A 450 -1.68 -27.80 8.48
N ARG A 451 -2.69 -28.25 9.24
CA ARG A 451 -2.48 -29.06 10.44
C ARG A 451 -1.69 -30.36 10.21
N HIS A 452 -1.85 -30.97 9.02
CA HIS A 452 -1.18 -32.23 8.68
C HIS A 452 0.25 -32.02 8.12
N VAL A 453 0.52 -30.92 7.46
CA VAL A 453 1.81 -30.71 6.77
C VAL A 453 2.81 -29.88 7.58
N LEU A 454 2.34 -29.05 8.50
CA LEU A 454 3.18 -28.18 9.33
C LEU A 454 3.97 -29.00 10.37
N ARG A 455 5.20 -28.57 10.63
CA ARG A 455 6.12 -29.13 11.61
C ARG A 455 6.60 -28.07 12.58
N ALA A 456 7.10 -28.48 13.73
CA ALA A 456 7.76 -27.56 14.65
C ALA A 456 8.87 -26.76 13.94
N GLN A 457 8.99 -25.49 14.27
CA GLN A 457 9.95 -24.52 13.72
C GLN A 457 9.74 -24.14 12.23
N ASP A 458 8.65 -24.55 11.58
CA ASP A 458 8.32 -24.03 10.26
C ASP A 458 8.10 -22.52 10.29
N VAL A 459 8.33 -21.89 9.12
CA VAL A 459 7.84 -20.55 8.80
C VAL A 459 6.67 -20.72 7.84
N LEU A 460 5.47 -20.39 8.28
CA LEU A 460 4.27 -20.41 7.46
C LEU A 460 4.00 -19.00 6.91
N LEU A 461 4.02 -18.84 5.57
CA LEU A 461 3.55 -17.63 4.91
C LEU A 461 2.14 -17.83 4.37
N THR A 462 1.24 -16.88 4.63
CA THR A 462 -0.03 -16.72 3.92
C THR A 462 0.09 -15.54 2.95
N LEU A 463 -0.05 -15.81 1.64
CA LEU A 463 0.17 -14.82 0.57
C LEU A 463 -1.06 -14.67 -0.32
N GLY A 464 -1.43 -13.43 -0.63
CA GLY A 464 -2.45 -13.11 -1.62
C GLY A 464 -3.38 -11.98 -1.23
N ALA A 465 -3.92 -11.28 -2.23
CA ALA A 465 -4.84 -10.14 -2.06
C ALA A 465 -6.32 -10.54 -1.85
N GLY A 466 -6.64 -11.83 -2.07
CA GLY A 466 -8.01 -12.35 -2.05
C GLY A 466 -8.53 -12.80 -0.69
N SER A 467 -9.45 -13.76 -0.73
CA SER A 467 -10.13 -14.30 0.46
C SER A 467 -9.19 -15.03 1.44
N ILE A 468 -7.97 -15.36 1.04
CA ILE A 468 -6.93 -15.89 1.95
C ILE A 468 -6.66 -14.94 3.12
N GLY A 469 -6.85 -13.63 2.94
CA GLY A 469 -6.75 -12.66 4.04
C GLY A 469 -7.80 -12.85 5.13
N SER A 470 -8.98 -13.37 4.79
CA SER A 470 -10.00 -13.75 5.78
C SER A 470 -9.59 -15.01 6.54
N LEU A 471 -9.01 -15.98 5.83
CA LEU A 471 -8.44 -17.18 6.42
C LEU A 471 -7.29 -16.81 7.38
N ALA A 472 -6.37 -15.96 6.95
CA ALA A 472 -5.23 -15.52 7.75
C ALA A 472 -5.64 -14.97 9.13
N ARG A 473 -6.74 -14.21 9.22
CA ARG A 473 -7.23 -13.68 10.50
C ARG A 473 -7.65 -14.76 11.51
N THR A 474 -8.11 -15.92 11.03
CA THR A 474 -8.59 -17.02 11.87
C THR A 474 -7.54 -18.11 12.09
N LEU A 475 -6.49 -18.17 11.28
CA LEU A 475 -5.47 -19.21 11.33
C LEU A 475 -4.82 -19.40 12.71
N PRO A 476 -4.41 -18.36 13.45
CA PRO A 476 -3.80 -18.53 14.76
C PRO A 476 -4.70 -19.31 15.73
N THR A 477 -5.99 -19.02 15.73
CA THR A 477 -6.97 -19.74 16.56
C THR A 477 -7.28 -21.14 16.03
N THR A 478 -7.42 -21.24 14.69
CA THR A 478 -7.79 -22.51 14.04
C THR A 478 -6.67 -23.55 14.11
N LEU A 479 -5.40 -23.15 14.03
CA LEU A 479 -4.24 -24.05 14.11
C LEU A 479 -3.80 -24.33 15.54
N SER A 480 -4.26 -23.57 16.52
CA SER A 480 -3.96 -23.84 17.94
C SER A 480 -4.42 -25.26 18.32
N PRO A 481 -3.67 -25.97 19.18
CA PRO A 481 -4.14 -27.23 19.74
C PRO A 481 -5.51 -26.98 20.38
N GLU A 482 -6.49 -27.84 20.12
CA GLU A 482 -7.72 -27.82 20.89
C GLU A 482 -7.33 -27.93 22.37
N ALA A 483 -7.80 -26.98 23.18
CA ALA A 483 -7.65 -27.11 24.65
C ALA A 483 -8.34 -28.44 24.97
N GLY A 484 -7.52 -29.42 25.31
CA GLY A 484 -8.01 -30.76 25.58
C GLY A 484 -9.19 -30.68 26.54
N SER A 485 -10.32 -31.20 26.10
CA SER A 485 -11.40 -31.57 27.00
C SER A 485 -10.81 -32.59 28.01
N CYS A 486 -10.36 -32.08 29.16
CA CYS A 486 -10.15 -32.92 30.32
C CYS A 486 -11.45 -33.42 30.88
#